data_c3a93c3eb106c12e73b26711384a638e
#
_entry.id   c3a93c3eb106c12e73b26711384a638e
#
_cell.length_a   1.000
_cell.length_b   1.000
_cell.length_c   1.000
_cell.angle_alpha   90.00
_cell.angle_beta   90.00
_cell.angle_gamma   90.00
#
_symmetry.space_group_name_H-M   'P 1'
#
loop_
_entity.id
_entity.type
_entity.pdbx_description
1 polymer ?
#
loop_
_entity_poly.entity_id
_entity_poly.type
_entity_poly.pdbx_seq_one_letter_code
_entity_poly.pdbx_strand_id
1 'polypeptide(L)'
;MIMKKFSVVIAGGGSTFTPGIVLMLLENQHRFPLKEIKFYDNDGARQEIIAEACKILLKEKAPEIAFSYGTDPKAAFSDVDFVMAHIRVGKYPMRELDEKIPLRHGVVGQETCGPGGIAYGMRSIGGVLELVDYMEQYSPNAWMLNYSNPAAIVAEATRRLRPNAKILNICDMPIGIEGRMAQIAGLKSRKEMRVRYYGLNHFGWWTRIEDLEGNDLMPKIKEHVARHGYVPNSASHAEASWNDTFAKAKDVWALDPDTLPNTYLKYYLYPDYVVAHSNPEHTRANEVMEHREKQVFTACNDIVKAGNSAAGELEIDEHASYIVDLATAIAFNTQERMLLIVPNRGAIPNFDPEAMVEIPCLVGSSGPEPLLVGSIPLFQQGMMGQQVAVEKLVVEAWVEHSYQKLWQAITLSKTVPSASVAKSILDDLIEANKAYWPELK
;
A
#
# COMPACT_ATOMS: atom_id res chain seq x y z
N MET A 1 -26.48 -22.81 -10.56
CA MET A 1 -26.67 -21.34 -10.45
C MET A 1 -25.59 -20.70 -11.29
N ILE A 2 -25.91 -19.80 -12.25
CA ILE A 2 -24.90 -19.07 -13.02
C ILE A 2 -24.24 -18.10 -12.04
N MET A 3 -22.91 -18.20 -11.89
CA MET A 3 -22.17 -17.34 -10.98
C MET A 3 -22.17 -15.90 -11.53
N LYS A 4 -22.45 -14.90 -10.67
CA LYS A 4 -22.45 -13.48 -11.06
C LYS A 4 -21.05 -13.11 -11.58
N LYS A 5 -20.98 -12.47 -12.74
CA LYS A 5 -19.74 -11.91 -13.31
C LYS A 5 -19.65 -10.42 -13.04
N PHE A 6 -18.45 -9.93 -12.76
CA PHE A 6 -18.19 -8.56 -12.33
C PHE A 6 -17.50 -7.73 -13.39
N SER A 7 -17.77 -6.41 -13.37
CA SER A 7 -17.00 -5.40 -14.11
C SER A 7 -16.05 -4.70 -13.13
N VAL A 8 -14.78 -4.55 -13.53
CA VAL A 8 -13.78 -3.84 -12.76
C VAL A 8 -13.16 -2.71 -13.56
N VAL A 9 -12.84 -1.59 -12.92
CA VAL A 9 -11.94 -0.59 -13.46
C VAL A 9 -10.64 -0.58 -12.67
N ILE A 10 -9.51 -0.62 -13.37
CA ILE A 10 -8.18 -0.45 -12.83
C ILE A 10 -7.80 1.03 -13.03
N ALA A 11 -7.83 1.80 -11.94
CA ALA A 11 -7.43 3.21 -11.93
C ALA A 11 -5.92 3.31 -11.60
N GLY A 12 -5.17 3.85 -12.56
CA GLY A 12 -3.72 3.74 -12.65
C GLY A 12 -3.32 2.73 -13.73
N GLY A 13 -4.08 2.70 -14.87
CA GLY A 13 -3.87 1.76 -15.98
C GLY A 13 -2.46 1.81 -16.59
N GLY A 14 -1.73 2.93 -16.45
CA GLY A 14 -0.33 3.10 -16.83
C GLY A 14 0.69 2.67 -15.77
N SER A 15 0.27 2.06 -14.66
CA SER A 15 1.16 1.59 -13.60
C SER A 15 1.90 0.30 -13.98
N THR A 16 3.14 0.17 -13.50
CA THR A 16 3.93 -1.07 -13.67
C THR A 16 3.32 -2.28 -12.97
N PHE A 17 2.38 -2.10 -12.06
CA PHE A 17 1.65 -3.17 -11.39
C PHE A 17 0.45 -3.69 -12.20
N THR A 18 -0.06 -2.89 -13.15
CA THR A 18 -1.29 -3.22 -13.89
C THR A 18 -1.23 -4.56 -14.63
N PRO A 19 -0.15 -4.94 -15.35
CA PRO A 19 -0.09 -6.24 -16.01
C PRO A 19 -0.17 -7.42 -15.02
N GLY A 20 0.52 -7.32 -13.87
CA GLY A 20 0.48 -8.34 -12.82
C GLY A 20 -0.90 -8.49 -12.19
N ILE A 21 -1.64 -7.37 -12.01
CA ILE A 21 -3.03 -7.39 -11.53
C ILE A 21 -3.94 -8.09 -12.55
N VAL A 22 -3.79 -7.80 -13.84
CA VAL A 22 -4.57 -8.48 -14.90
C VAL A 22 -4.31 -9.98 -14.90
N LEU A 23 -3.04 -10.39 -14.84
CA LEU A 23 -2.67 -11.81 -14.77
C LEU A 23 -3.30 -12.48 -13.54
N MET A 24 -3.22 -11.85 -12.37
CA MET A 24 -3.82 -12.36 -11.14
C MET A 24 -5.35 -12.48 -11.24
N LEU A 25 -6.02 -11.52 -11.86
CA LEU A 25 -7.45 -11.57 -12.12
C LEU A 25 -7.80 -12.74 -13.04
N LEU A 26 -7.00 -13.00 -14.07
CA LEU A 26 -7.20 -14.12 -14.99
C LEU A 26 -7.04 -15.48 -14.31
N GLU A 27 -6.05 -15.65 -13.47
CA GLU A 27 -5.85 -16.89 -12.71
C GLU A 27 -7.00 -17.18 -11.73
N ASN A 28 -7.69 -16.15 -11.29
CA ASN A 28 -8.74 -16.24 -10.27
C ASN A 28 -10.17 -16.20 -10.83
N GLN A 29 -10.37 -16.39 -12.16
CA GLN A 29 -11.70 -16.41 -12.79
C GLN A 29 -12.65 -17.46 -12.18
N HIS A 30 -12.11 -18.54 -11.62
CA HIS A 30 -12.89 -19.61 -10.97
C HIS A 30 -13.56 -19.14 -9.67
N ARG A 31 -13.01 -18.14 -8.97
CA ARG A 31 -13.56 -17.62 -7.72
C ARG A 31 -13.99 -16.15 -7.78
N PHE A 32 -13.49 -15.39 -8.73
CA PHE A 32 -13.86 -13.99 -9.00
C PHE A 32 -14.04 -13.80 -10.52
N PRO A 33 -15.16 -14.29 -11.09
CA PRO A 33 -15.39 -14.25 -12.53
C PRO A 33 -15.70 -12.85 -13.04
N LEU A 34 -15.02 -12.45 -14.10
CA LEU A 34 -15.16 -11.15 -14.72
C LEU A 34 -15.94 -11.23 -16.03
N LYS A 35 -16.68 -10.18 -16.34
CA LYS A 35 -17.29 -9.92 -17.65
C LYS A 35 -16.56 -8.78 -18.39
N GLU A 36 -15.91 -7.87 -17.64
CA GLU A 36 -15.29 -6.69 -18.21
C GLU A 36 -14.15 -6.18 -17.33
N ILE A 37 -13.06 -5.74 -17.96
CA ILE A 37 -11.96 -5.00 -17.36
C ILE A 37 -11.82 -3.67 -18.11
N LYS A 38 -11.78 -2.57 -17.37
CA LYS A 38 -11.52 -1.24 -17.90
C LYS A 38 -10.24 -0.69 -17.28
N PHE A 39 -9.47 0.10 -18.05
CA PHE A 39 -8.38 0.89 -17.49
C PHE A 39 -8.71 2.36 -17.55
N TYR A 40 -8.31 3.06 -16.50
CA TYR A 40 -8.32 4.52 -16.42
C TYR A 40 -6.95 5.03 -15.99
N ASP A 41 -6.44 6.01 -16.70
CA ASP A 41 -5.27 6.79 -16.30
C ASP A 41 -5.40 8.21 -16.88
N ASN A 42 -4.87 9.22 -16.18
CA ASN A 42 -4.82 10.57 -16.72
C ASN A 42 -3.64 10.78 -17.68
N ASP A 43 -2.68 9.83 -17.72
CA ASP A 43 -1.60 9.78 -18.73
C ASP A 43 -1.92 8.72 -19.79
N GLY A 44 -2.66 9.13 -20.81
CA GLY A 44 -3.09 8.23 -21.90
C GLY A 44 -1.92 7.58 -22.64
N ALA A 45 -0.83 8.32 -22.90
CA ALA A 45 0.32 7.79 -23.63
C ALA A 45 1.05 6.69 -22.85
N ARG A 46 1.20 6.88 -21.53
CA ARG A 46 1.79 5.86 -20.66
C ARG A 46 0.89 4.63 -20.55
N GLN A 47 -0.42 4.85 -20.40
CA GLN A 47 -1.41 3.79 -20.30
C GLN A 47 -1.48 2.94 -21.57
N GLU A 48 -1.43 3.54 -22.75
CA GLU A 48 -1.58 2.87 -24.04
C GLU A 48 -0.60 1.70 -24.21
N ILE A 49 0.67 1.86 -23.82
CA ILE A 49 1.68 0.81 -23.94
C ILE A 49 1.29 -0.44 -23.13
N ILE A 50 0.86 -0.24 -21.88
CA ILE A 50 0.44 -1.33 -20.99
C ILE A 50 -0.90 -1.90 -21.45
N ALA A 51 -1.84 -1.05 -21.83
CA ALA A 51 -3.19 -1.46 -22.23
C ALA A 51 -3.18 -2.30 -23.52
N GLU A 52 -2.42 -1.94 -24.53
CA GLU A 52 -2.33 -2.73 -25.77
C GLU A 52 -1.67 -4.10 -25.52
N ALA A 53 -0.66 -4.20 -24.64
CA ALA A 53 -0.09 -5.48 -24.23
C ALA A 53 -1.13 -6.33 -23.47
N CYS A 54 -1.85 -5.75 -22.52
CA CYS A 54 -2.92 -6.44 -21.79
C CYS A 54 -4.09 -6.86 -22.69
N LYS A 55 -4.42 -6.08 -23.70
CA LYS A 55 -5.44 -6.42 -24.71
C LYS A 55 -5.09 -7.67 -25.51
N ILE A 56 -3.82 -7.81 -25.91
CA ILE A 56 -3.31 -9.02 -26.58
C ILE A 56 -3.43 -10.21 -25.63
N LEU A 57 -2.95 -10.06 -24.38
CA LEU A 57 -3.00 -11.09 -23.36
C LEU A 57 -4.44 -11.55 -23.07
N LEU A 58 -5.39 -10.61 -22.91
CA LEU A 58 -6.82 -10.92 -22.69
C LEU A 58 -7.43 -11.63 -23.89
N LYS A 59 -7.13 -11.18 -25.11
CA LYS A 59 -7.61 -11.84 -26.33
C LYS A 59 -7.17 -13.29 -26.44
N GLU A 60 -5.96 -13.61 -25.96
CA GLU A 60 -5.42 -14.97 -26.00
C GLU A 60 -5.95 -15.86 -24.87
N LYS A 61 -6.03 -15.31 -23.63
CA LYS A 61 -6.31 -16.11 -22.42
C LYS A 61 -7.76 -16.10 -21.96
N ALA A 62 -8.52 -15.04 -22.28
CA ALA A 62 -9.90 -14.85 -21.82
C ALA A 62 -10.68 -13.95 -22.79
N PRO A 63 -10.88 -14.38 -24.05
CA PRO A 63 -11.53 -13.59 -25.11
C PRO A 63 -12.99 -13.22 -24.80
N GLU A 64 -13.61 -13.87 -23.81
CA GLU A 64 -14.95 -13.57 -23.33
C GLU A 64 -15.03 -12.35 -22.40
N ILE A 65 -13.89 -11.86 -21.88
CA ILE A 65 -13.84 -10.67 -21.03
C ILE A 65 -13.71 -9.44 -21.92
N ALA A 66 -14.71 -8.54 -21.85
CA ALA A 66 -14.64 -7.26 -22.54
C ALA A 66 -13.49 -6.40 -21.96
N PHE A 67 -12.77 -5.69 -22.83
CA PHE A 67 -11.67 -4.83 -22.43
C PHE A 67 -11.74 -3.47 -23.12
N SER A 68 -11.57 -2.42 -22.32
CA SER A 68 -11.44 -1.04 -22.81
C SER A 68 -10.46 -0.24 -21.93
N TYR A 69 -9.91 0.83 -22.49
CA TYR A 69 -9.06 1.77 -21.73
C TYR A 69 -9.21 3.19 -22.25
N GLY A 70 -8.92 4.17 -21.43
CA GLY A 70 -8.97 5.57 -21.81
C GLY A 70 -8.75 6.53 -20.66
N THR A 71 -8.86 7.82 -20.98
CA THR A 71 -8.69 8.94 -20.05
C THR A 71 -10.02 9.61 -19.68
N ASP A 72 -11.13 9.15 -20.23
CA ASP A 72 -12.47 9.65 -19.89
C ASP A 72 -13.01 8.93 -18.65
N PRO A 73 -13.14 9.60 -17.50
CA PRO A 73 -13.62 8.98 -16.29
C PRO A 73 -15.06 8.45 -16.41
N LYS A 74 -15.92 9.11 -17.17
CA LYS A 74 -17.29 8.63 -17.39
C LYS A 74 -17.30 7.27 -18.07
N ALA A 75 -16.54 7.11 -19.15
CA ALA A 75 -16.45 5.84 -19.87
C ALA A 75 -15.84 4.73 -19.00
N ALA A 76 -14.80 5.06 -18.24
CA ALA A 76 -14.09 4.09 -17.42
C ALA A 76 -14.87 3.65 -16.16
N PHE A 77 -15.49 4.57 -15.45
CA PHE A 77 -16.13 4.28 -14.15
C PHE A 77 -17.62 3.92 -14.24
N SER A 78 -18.28 4.05 -15.41
CA SER A 78 -19.70 3.65 -15.56
C SER A 78 -19.86 2.14 -15.47
N ASP A 79 -20.91 1.69 -14.75
CA ASP A 79 -21.36 0.30 -14.68
C ASP A 79 -20.30 -0.71 -14.18
N VAL A 80 -19.42 -0.28 -13.27
CA VAL A 80 -18.44 -1.14 -12.63
C VAL A 80 -18.90 -1.59 -11.24
N ASP A 81 -18.52 -2.81 -10.86
CA ASP A 81 -18.77 -3.35 -9.53
C ASP A 81 -17.60 -3.01 -8.55
N PHE A 82 -16.37 -2.89 -9.08
CA PHE A 82 -15.17 -2.59 -8.30
C PHE A 82 -14.25 -1.60 -9.02
N VAL A 83 -13.63 -0.73 -8.23
CA VAL A 83 -12.52 0.14 -8.63
C VAL A 83 -11.25 -0.37 -7.93
N MET A 84 -10.24 -0.77 -8.68
CA MET A 84 -8.92 -1.15 -8.16
C MET A 84 -7.97 0.02 -8.42
N ALA A 85 -7.70 0.81 -7.36
CA ALA A 85 -6.93 2.04 -7.48
C ALA A 85 -5.49 1.87 -6.99
N HIS A 86 -4.52 2.24 -7.83
CA HIS A 86 -3.08 2.23 -7.49
C HIS A 86 -2.34 3.34 -8.23
N ILE A 87 -2.78 4.56 -8.01
CA ILE A 87 -2.19 5.74 -8.62
C ILE A 87 -0.95 6.24 -7.86
N ARG A 88 -0.07 6.92 -8.58
CA ARG A 88 1.05 7.65 -8.02
C ARG A 88 1.13 9.04 -8.64
N VAL A 89 0.62 10.04 -7.93
CA VAL A 89 0.69 11.44 -8.37
C VAL A 89 2.16 11.90 -8.38
N GLY A 90 2.61 12.40 -9.54
CA GLY A 90 4.00 12.79 -9.76
C GLY A 90 4.94 11.64 -10.18
N LYS A 91 4.46 10.39 -10.21
CA LYS A 91 5.20 9.21 -10.70
C LYS A 91 6.53 9.00 -9.95
N TYR A 92 7.48 8.29 -10.56
CA TYR A 92 8.78 8.01 -9.96
C TYR A 92 9.72 9.23 -9.84
N PRO A 93 9.70 10.24 -10.73
CA PRO A 93 10.53 11.44 -10.53
C PRO A 93 10.21 12.17 -9.22
N MET A 94 8.92 12.25 -8.82
CA MET A 94 8.58 12.86 -7.54
C MET A 94 8.92 11.95 -6.36
N ARG A 95 8.82 10.62 -6.52
CA ARG A 95 9.31 9.67 -5.50
C ARG A 95 10.81 9.84 -5.24
N GLU A 96 11.60 10.03 -6.29
CA GLU A 96 13.04 10.28 -6.16
C GLU A 96 13.31 11.54 -5.32
N LEU A 97 12.56 12.62 -5.52
CA LEU A 97 12.65 13.82 -4.71
C LEU A 97 12.19 13.61 -3.27
N ASP A 98 11.11 12.84 -3.05
CA ASP A 98 10.63 12.48 -1.70
C ASP A 98 11.72 11.73 -0.89
N GLU A 99 12.53 10.93 -1.56
CA GLU A 99 13.61 10.19 -0.91
C GLU A 99 14.88 11.05 -0.76
N LYS A 100 15.28 11.80 -1.79
CA LYS A 100 16.53 12.56 -1.81
C LYS A 100 16.48 13.85 -0.99
N ILE A 101 15.36 14.57 -0.96
CA ILE A 101 15.27 15.83 -0.22
C ILE A 101 15.53 15.62 1.28
N PRO A 102 14.81 14.71 1.99
CA PRO A 102 15.10 14.47 3.40
C PRO A 102 16.55 14.00 3.65
N LEU A 103 17.10 13.14 2.78
CA LEU A 103 18.48 12.66 2.91
C LEU A 103 19.52 13.78 2.87
N ARG A 104 19.31 14.82 2.07
CA ARG A 104 20.20 16.01 2.02
C ARG A 104 20.25 16.74 3.36
N HIS A 105 19.20 16.63 4.16
CA HIS A 105 19.12 17.19 5.52
C HIS A 105 19.50 16.20 6.62
N GLY A 106 20.06 15.03 6.28
CA GLY A 106 20.43 13.99 7.24
C GLY A 106 19.22 13.30 7.89
N VAL A 107 18.09 13.27 7.21
CA VAL A 107 16.84 12.66 7.65
C VAL A 107 16.45 11.51 6.73
N VAL A 108 15.75 10.52 7.26
CA VAL A 108 15.28 9.34 6.51
C VAL A 108 14.57 9.76 5.22
N GLY A 109 15.09 9.29 4.09
CA GLY A 109 14.50 9.42 2.77
C GLY A 109 13.79 8.13 2.37
N GLN A 110 12.47 8.09 2.56
CA GLN A 110 11.63 6.93 2.25
C GLN A 110 10.27 7.40 1.73
N GLU A 111 9.70 6.69 0.75
CA GLU A 111 8.50 7.13 0.03
C GLU A 111 7.23 7.22 0.86
N THR A 112 7.11 6.44 1.95
CA THR A 112 5.88 6.35 2.76
C THR A 112 6.08 6.68 4.24
N CYS A 113 7.34 6.85 4.67
CA CYS A 113 7.69 7.17 6.05
C CYS A 113 8.39 8.53 6.14
N GLY A 114 8.18 9.24 7.25
CA GLY A 114 8.82 10.54 7.49
C GLY A 114 8.42 11.62 6.49
N PRO A 115 9.29 12.63 6.26
CA PRO A 115 8.98 13.77 5.39
C PRO A 115 8.67 13.37 3.95
N GLY A 116 9.33 12.34 3.41
CA GLY A 116 9.03 11.83 2.07
C GLY A 116 7.62 11.26 1.97
N GLY A 117 7.20 10.48 2.99
CA GLY A 117 5.83 9.98 3.08
C GLY A 117 4.81 11.11 3.22
N ILE A 118 5.12 12.15 4.01
CA ILE A 118 4.28 13.35 4.13
C ILE A 118 4.12 14.06 2.78
N ALA A 119 5.22 14.24 2.05
CA ALA A 119 5.20 14.88 0.74
C ALA A 119 4.37 14.10 -0.28
N TYR A 120 4.56 12.79 -0.31
CA TYR A 120 3.75 11.91 -1.17
C TYR A 120 2.28 11.93 -0.76
N GLY A 121 1.96 11.94 0.54
CA GLY A 121 0.60 12.05 1.07
C GLY A 121 -0.12 13.31 0.59
N MET A 122 0.52 14.45 0.70
CA MET A 122 0.00 15.74 0.22
C MET A 122 -0.38 15.70 -1.28
N ARG A 123 0.36 14.95 -2.10
CA ARG A 123 0.02 14.75 -3.52
C ARG A 123 -1.11 13.74 -3.71
N SER A 124 -1.08 12.65 -2.94
CA SER A 124 -2.00 11.52 -3.12
C SER A 124 -3.43 11.83 -2.71
N ILE A 125 -3.64 12.69 -1.70
CA ILE A 125 -4.97 13.04 -1.19
C ILE A 125 -5.88 13.47 -2.34
N GLY A 126 -5.51 14.49 -3.10
CA GLY A 126 -6.33 15.02 -4.19
C GLY A 126 -6.64 13.98 -5.26
N GLY A 127 -5.62 13.21 -5.69
CA GLY A 127 -5.81 12.21 -6.72
C GLY A 127 -6.74 11.07 -6.31
N VAL A 128 -6.67 10.61 -5.05
CA VAL A 128 -7.58 9.55 -4.59
C VAL A 128 -8.99 10.07 -4.37
N LEU A 129 -9.16 11.28 -3.83
CA LEU A 129 -10.48 11.89 -3.69
C LEU A 129 -11.17 12.06 -5.05
N GLU A 130 -10.43 12.44 -6.10
CA GLU A 130 -10.96 12.52 -7.46
C GLU A 130 -11.48 11.16 -7.96
N LEU A 131 -10.72 10.07 -7.73
CA LEU A 131 -11.19 8.72 -8.10
C LEU A 131 -12.44 8.30 -7.31
N VAL A 132 -12.53 8.68 -6.03
CA VAL A 132 -13.73 8.44 -5.21
C VAL A 132 -14.92 9.20 -5.78
N ASP A 133 -14.75 10.46 -6.17
CA ASP A 133 -15.81 11.27 -6.76
C ASP A 133 -16.29 10.67 -8.09
N TYR A 134 -15.38 10.17 -8.95
CA TYR A 134 -15.76 9.46 -10.17
C TYR A 134 -16.54 8.18 -9.86
N MET A 135 -16.11 7.38 -8.90
CA MET A 135 -16.83 6.17 -8.49
C MET A 135 -18.24 6.51 -7.98
N GLU A 136 -18.36 7.48 -7.06
CA GLU A 136 -19.67 7.88 -6.52
C GLU A 136 -20.60 8.45 -7.60
N GLN A 137 -20.05 9.17 -8.58
CA GLN A 137 -20.83 9.75 -9.67
C GLN A 137 -21.31 8.71 -10.69
N TYR A 138 -20.46 7.75 -11.08
CA TYR A 138 -20.75 6.87 -12.22
C TYR A 138 -21.09 5.43 -11.82
N SER A 139 -20.69 4.99 -10.63
CA SER A 139 -21.01 3.66 -10.08
C SER A 139 -21.13 3.68 -8.55
N PRO A 140 -22.18 4.34 -8.00
CA PRO A 140 -22.30 4.62 -6.55
C PRO A 140 -22.42 3.36 -5.68
N ASN A 141 -22.66 2.22 -6.28
CA ASN A 141 -22.72 0.93 -5.58
C ASN A 141 -21.39 0.18 -5.58
N ALA A 142 -20.42 0.62 -6.37
CA ALA A 142 -19.10 -0.01 -6.46
C ALA A 142 -18.32 0.11 -5.14
N TRP A 143 -17.37 -0.81 -4.95
CA TRP A 143 -16.35 -0.72 -3.92
C TRP A 143 -15.02 -0.29 -4.53
N MET A 144 -14.34 0.66 -3.90
CA MET A 144 -12.96 1.01 -4.24
C MET A 144 -11.99 0.25 -3.33
N LEU A 145 -11.10 -0.52 -3.93
CA LEU A 145 -9.98 -1.18 -3.28
C LEU A 145 -8.73 -0.38 -3.62
N ASN A 146 -8.27 0.43 -2.66
CA ASN A 146 -7.22 1.41 -2.89
C ASN A 146 -5.86 0.95 -2.35
N TYR A 147 -4.89 0.82 -3.25
CA TYR A 147 -3.48 0.55 -2.99
C TYR A 147 -2.59 1.78 -3.09
N SER A 148 -3.17 2.97 -3.34
CA SER A 148 -2.38 4.20 -3.45
C SER A 148 -1.78 4.58 -2.10
N ASN A 149 -0.52 4.92 -2.11
CA ASN A 149 0.25 5.27 -0.92
C ASN A 149 0.38 6.79 -0.72
N PRO A 150 0.72 7.24 0.49
CA PRO A 150 0.80 6.51 1.77
C PRO A 150 -0.60 6.15 2.28
N ALA A 151 -0.85 4.86 2.43
CA ALA A 151 -2.20 4.37 2.68
C ALA A 151 -2.84 4.92 3.98
N ALA A 152 -2.06 5.18 5.04
CA ALA A 152 -2.56 5.76 6.27
C ALA A 152 -3.06 7.21 6.09
N ILE A 153 -2.28 8.07 5.41
CA ILE A 153 -2.67 9.46 5.14
C ILE A 153 -3.89 9.51 4.22
N VAL A 154 -3.90 8.68 3.17
CA VAL A 154 -5.04 8.57 2.24
C VAL A 154 -6.28 8.05 2.96
N ALA A 155 -6.13 7.07 3.85
CA ALA A 155 -7.23 6.54 4.65
C ALA A 155 -7.82 7.61 5.57
N GLU A 156 -7.00 8.40 6.27
CA GLU A 156 -7.47 9.52 7.09
C GLU A 156 -8.17 10.59 6.25
N ALA A 157 -7.63 10.92 5.08
CA ALA A 157 -8.24 11.90 4.18
C ALA A 157 -9.60 11.43 3.67
N THR A 158 -9.72 10.17 3.21
CA THR A 158 -10.98 9.62 2.68
C THR A 158 -12.01 9.46 3.79
N ARG A 159 -11.63 8.97 4.99
CA ARG A 159 -12.50 8.92 6.15
C ARG A 159 -13.11 10.29 6.48
N ARG A 160 -12.30 11.34 6.45
CA ARG A 160 -12.69 12.69 6.85
C ARG A 160 -13.48 13.41 5.77
N LEU A 161 -13.07 13.29 4.51
CA LEU A 161 -13.59 14.11 3.42
C LEU A 161 -14.64 13.39 2.57
N ARG A 162 -14.70 12.06 2.63
CA ARG A 162 -15.69 11.20 1.93
C ARG A 162 -16.19 10.10 2.86
N PRO A 163 -16.79 10.43 4.03
CA PRO A 163 -17.09 9.48 5.12
C PRO A 163 -18.07 8.37 4.73
N ASN A 164 -18.82 8.53 3.65
CA ASN A 164 -19.81 7.57 3.16
C ASN A 164 -19.31 6.75 1.97
N ALA A 165 -18.12 7.03 1.46
CA ALA A 165 -17.57 6.33 0.30
C ALA A 165 -17.25 4.87 0.65
N LYS A 166 -17.59 3.97 -0.26
CA LYS A 166 -17.24 2.55 -0.16
C LYS A 166 -15.79 2.33 -0.60
N ILE A 167 -14.84 2.81 0.21
CA ILE A 167 -13.42 2.68 -0.04
C ILE A 167 -12.74 1.88 1.08
N LEU A 168 -11.86 0.95 0.69
CA LEU A 168 -10.97 0.22 1.57
C LEU A 168 -9.53 0.51 1.16
N ASN A 169 -8.75 1.05 2.09
CA ASN A 169 -7.32 1.29 1.91
C ASN A 169 -6.57 0.04 2.40
N ILE A 170 -5.71 -0.50 1.56
CA ILE A 170 -5.02 -1.78 1.80
C ILE A 170 -3.54 -1.66 1.52
N CYS A 171 -2.75 -2.50 2.19
CA CYS A 171 -1.32 -2.64 1.98
C CYS A 171 -0.95 -4.12 2.03
N ASP A 172 -0.01 -4.50 1.20
CA ASP A 172 0.51 -5.85 1.08
C ASP A 172 1.73 -6.13 1.98
N MET A 173 2.32 -5.09 2.59
CA MET A 173 3.52 -5.25 3.42
C MET A 173 3.31 -6.24 4.59
N PRO A 174 2.24 -6.16 5.40
CA PRO A 174 2.02 -7.16 6.44
C PRO A 174 1.86 -8.56 5.86
N ILE A 175 1.22 -8.67 4.70
CA ILE A 175 0.98 -9.95 4.00
C ILE A 175 2.30 -10.59 3.54
N GLY A 176 3.22 -9.78 3.01
CA GLY A 176 4.56 -10.23 2.64
C GLY A 176 5.38 -10.69 3.85
N ILE A 177 5.28 -9.99 4.99
CA ILE A 177 5.95 -10.38 6.24
C ILE A 177 5.34 -11.70 6.76
N GLU A 178 4.02 -11.84 6.75
CA GLU A 178 3.33 -13.08 7.13
C GLU A 178 3.73 -14.27 6.25
N GLY A 179 3.94 -14.06 4.95
CA GLY A 179 4.48 -15.07 4.04
C GLY A 179 5.85 -15.58 4.49
N ARG A 180 6.75 -14.68 4.92
CA ARG A 180 8.05 -15.06 5.48
C ARG A 180 7.94 -15.74 6.84
N MET A 181 7.05 -15.29 7.71
CA MET A 181 6.75 -15.98 8.97
C MET A 181 6.24 -17.39 8.76
N ALA A 182 5.39 -17.61 7.76
CA ALA A 182 4.92 -18.94 7.39
C ALA A 182 6.08 -19.84 6.96
N GLN A 183 6.98 -19.35 6.11
CA GLN A 183 8.19 -20.09 5.70
C GLN A 183 9.09 -20.44 6.91
N ILE A 184 9.32 -19.48 7.82
CA ILE A 184 10.08 -19.68 9.06
C ILE A 184 9.39 -20.75 9.93
N ALA A 185 8.08 -20.72 10.02
CA ALA A 185 7.29 -21.71 10.75
C ALA A 185 7.26 -23.09 10.07
N GLY A 186 7.66 -23.19 8.80
CA GLY A 186 7.62 -24.43 8.02
C GLY A 186 6.26 -24.71 7.39
N LEU A 187 5.42 -23.67 7.23
CA LEU A 187 4.13 -23.75 6.57
C LEU A 187 4.26 -23.48 5.06
N LYS A 188 3.30 -23.95 4.28
CA LYS A 188 3.26 -23.77 2.82
C LYS A 188 2.74 -22.40 2.43
N SER A 189 1.87 -21.81 3.26
CA SER A 189 1.19 -20.55 2.98
C SER A 189 0.85 -19.81 4.28
N ARG A 190 0.86 -18.47 4.23
CA ARG A 190 0.32 -17.64 5.32
C ARG A 190 -1.16 -17.92 5.64
N LYS A 191 -1.92 -18.46 4.68
CA LYS A 191 -3.33 -18.85 4.88
C LYS A 191 -3.50 -20.00 5.90
N GLU A 192 -2.41 -20.70 6.22
CA GLU A 192 -2.37 -21.71 7.29
C GLU A 192 -2.15 -21.09 8.68
N MET A 193 -2.04 -19.77 8.79
CA MET A 193 -1.87 -19.04 10.04
C MET A 193 -3.14 -18.29 10.45
N ARG A 194 -3.30 -18.10 11.74
CA ARG A 194 -4.23 -17.14 12.36
C ARG A 194 -3.40 -16.13 13.15
N VAL A 195 -3.49 -14.86 12.75
CA VAL A 195 -2.68 -13.80 13.35
C VAL A 195 -3.54 -12.85 14.17
N ARG A 196 -2.95 -12.30 15.23
CA ARG A 196 -3.40 -11.08 15.89
C ARG A 196 -2.37 -10.00 15.64
N TYR A 197 -2.80 -8.94 15.02
CA TYR A 197 -1.99 -7.80 14.62
C TYR A 197 -2.72 -6.50 15.00
N TYR A 198 -1.98 -5.50 15.34
CA TYR A 198 -2.46 -4.13 15.45
C TYR A 198 -1.38 -3.13 15.07
N GLY A 199 -1.81 -1.98 14.61
CA GLY A 199 -0.91 -0.89 14.29
C GLY A 199 -1.57 0.16 13.41
N LEU A 200 -0.71 0.91 12.75
CA LEU A 200 -1.05 1.77 11.62
C LEU A 200 -0.41 1.17 10.37
N ASN A 201 -0.76 1.64 9.20
CA ASN A 201 -0.09 1.17 7.99
C ASN A 201 1.43 1.40 8.09
N HIS A 202 2.22 0.37 7.81
CA HIS A 202 3.68 0.34 7.97
C HIS A 202 4.21 0.51 9.41
N PHE A 203 3.34 0.38 10.41
CA PHE A 203 3.67 0.75 11.78
C PHE A 203 2.89 -0.11 12.78
N GLY A 204 3.27 -1.39 12.92
CA GLY A 204 2.47 -2.31 13.73
C GLY A 204 3.22 -3.54 14.24
N TRP A 205 2.48 -4.38 14.96
CA TRP A 205 3.00 -5.52 15.71
C TRP A 205 2.09 -6.73 15.67
N TRP A 206 2.66 -7.93 15.50
CA TRP A 206 1.98 -9.21 15.72
C TRP A 206 2.15 -9.63 17.18
N THR A 207 1.03 -9.94 17.83
CA THR A 207 1.02 -10.35 19.23
C THR A 207 0.70 -11.82 19.43
N ARG A 208 0.14 -12.46 18.40
CA ARG A 208 -0.18 -13.90 18.40
C ARG A 208 -0.19 -14.41 16.96
N ILE A 209 0.41 -15.56 16.79
CA ILE A 209 0.39 -16.29 15.54
C ILE A 209 0.19 -17.77 15.86
N GLU A 210 -0.87 -18.35 15.32
CA GLU A 210 -1.22 -19.75 15.50
C GLU A 210 -1.39 -20.41 14.14
N ASP A 211 -1.18 -21.73 14.07
CA ASP A 211 -1.62 -22.52 12.93
C ASP A 211 -3.15 -22.76 12.95
N LEU A 212 -3.68 -23.50 11.97
CA LEU A 212 -5.10 -23.79 11.88
C LEU A 212 -5.60 -24.76 12.98
N GLU A 213 -4.69 -25.45 13.64
CA GLU A 213 -4.96 -26.37 14.75
C GLU A 213 -4.91 -25.67 16.12
N GLY A 214 -4.47 -24.38 16.14
CA GLY A 214 -4.35 -23.55 17.34
C GLY A 214 -3.01 -23.67 18.06
N ASN A 215 -2.00 -24.28 17.43
CA ASN A 215 -0.65 -24.34 18.01
C ASN A 215 0.02 -22.96 17.90
N ASP A 216 0.68 -22.52 18.98
CA ASP A 216 1.38 -21.25 19.03
C ASP A 216 2.69 -21.31 18.23
N LEU A 217 2.80 -20.46 17.21
CA LEU A 217 3.98 -20.33 16.34
C LEU A 217 4.93 -19.22 16.80
N MET A 218 4.52 -18.35 17.73
CA MET A 218 5.31 -17.20 18.18
C MET A 218 6.71 -17.59 18.70
N PRO A 219 6.89 -18.63 19.54
CA PRO A 219 8.21 -18.99 20.05
C PRO A 219 9.21 -19.31 18.94
N LYS A 220 8.81 -20.12 17.97
CA LYS A 220 9.64 -20.53 16.83
C LYS A 220 10.02 -19.34 15.94
N ILE A 221 9.06 -18.49 15.63
CA ILE A 221 9.29 -17.32 14.78
C ILE A 221 10.18 -16.32 15.51
N LYS A 222 9.94 -16.04 16.79
CA LYS A 222 10.76 -15.13 17.61
C LYS A 222 12.21 -15.61 17.72
N GLU A 223 12.45 -16.89 17.92
CA GLU A 223 13.80 -17.46 17.98
C GLU A 223 14.57 -17.22 16.67
N HIS A 224 13.90 -17.38 15.53
CA HIS A 224 14.50 -17.09 14.22
C HIS A 224 14.75 -15.59 14.04
N VAL A 225 13.75 -14.75 14.33
CA VAL A 225 13.82 -13.30 14.15
C VAL A 225 14.92 -12.68 15.02
N ALA A 226 15.12 -13.18 16.24
CA ALA A 226 16.20 -12.75 17.13
C ALA A 226 17.60 -12.88 16.51
N ARG A 227 17.80 -13.85 15.61
CA ARG A 227 19.10 -14.13 14.98
C ARG A 227 19.20 -13.55 13.58
N HIS A 228 18.14 -13.63 12.78
CA HIS A 228 18.16 -13.43 11.33
C HIS A 228 17.17 -12.38 10.83
N GLY A 229 16.33 -11.79 11.69
CA GLY A 229 15.19 -11.00 11.25
C GLY A 229 14.17 -11.87 10.50
N TYR A 230 13.51 -11.30 9.51
CA TYR A 230 12.59 -12.06 8.65
C TYR A 230 13.26 -12.61 7.37
N VAL A 231 14.55 -12.87 7.42
CA VAL A 231 15.27 -13.51 6.32
C VAL A 231 15.17 -15.02 6.47
N PRO A 232 14.46 -15.75 5.58
CA PRO A 232 14.41 -17.20 5.62
C PRO A 232 15.79 -17.79 5.30
N ASN A 233 16.09 -18.99 5.80
CA ASN A 233 17.40 -19.65 5.62
C ASN A 233 17.79 -19.90 4.14
N SER A 234 16.86 -19.81 3.19
CA SER A 234 17.02 -20.20 1.79
C SER A 234 16.75 -19.12 0.74
N ALA A 235 16.41 -17.89 1.13
CA ALA A 235 15.99 -16.89 0.18
C ALA A 235 16.63 -15.52 0.43
N SER A 236 17.41 -15.03 -0.55
CA SER A 236 17.72 -13.60 -0.67
C SER A 236 16.66 -12.92 -1.56
N HIS A 237 16.25 -11.71 -1.21
CA HIS A 237 15.47 -10.89 -2.11
C HIS A 237 16.37 -10.35 -3.23
N ALA A 238 15.85 -10.24 -4.46
CA ALA A 238 16.61 -9.72 -5.59
C ALA A 238 17.08 -8.26 -5.36
N GLU A 239 16.31 -7.50 -4.58
CA GLU A 239 16.60 -6.10 -4.26
C GLU A 239 17.31 -6.00 -2.90
N ALA A 240 18.51 -5.44 -2.88
CA ALA A 240 19.37 -5.35 -1.68
C ALA A 240 18.72 -4.60 -0.51
N SER A 241 17.94 -3.53 -0.81
CA SER A 241 17.23 -2.73 0.19
C SER A 241 16.20 -3.54 0.98
N TRP A 242 15.57 -4.55 0.36
CA TRP A 242 14.65 -5.47 1.05
C TRP A 242 15.37 -6.43 1.98
N ASN A 243 16.54 -6.96 1.56
CA ASN A 243 17.34 -7.84 2.41
C ASN A 243 17.75 -7.14 3.71
N ASP A 244 18.22 -5.88 3.62
CA ASP A 244 18.50 -5.06 4.80
C ASP A 244 17.24 -4.83 5.65
N THR A 245 16.12 -4.52 5.01
CA THR A 245 14.86 -4.25 5.71
C THR A 245 14.38 -5.46 6.52
N PHE A 246 14.47 -6.65 5.96
CA PHE A 246 14.09 -7.88 6.66
C PHE A 246 15.12 -8.29 7.73
N ALA A 247 16.41 -8.12 7.46
CA ALA A 247 17.46 -8.43 8.42
C ALA A 247 17.41 -7.51 9.66
N LYS A 248 17.14 -6.21 9.48
CA LYS A 248 17.08 -5.22 10.56
C LYS A 248 15.92 -5.45 11.54
N ALA A 249 14.92 -6.24 11.17
CA ALA A 249 13.82 -6.61 12.06
C ALA A 249 14.28 -7.26 13.36
N LYS A 250 15.46 -7.90 13.41
CA LYS A 250 16.05 -8.44 14.66
C LYS A 250 16.32 -7.37 15.70
N ASP A 251 16.82 -6.19 15.27
CA ASP A 251 17.15 -5.10 16.19
C ASP A 251 15.87 -4.40 16.66
N VAL A 252 14.88 -4.26 15.79
CA VAL A 252 13.55 -3.75 16.13
C VAL A 252 12.88 -4.69 17.14
N TRP A 253 12.94 -5.99 16.91
CA TRP A 253 12.42 -7.00 17.84
C TRP A 253 13.13 -6.97 19.21
N ALA A 254 14.45 -6.76 19.24
CA ALA A 254 15.21 -6.72 20.50
C ALA A 254 14.75 -5.59 21.43
N LEU A 255 14.18 -4.51 20.89
CA LEU A 255 13.62 -3.40 21.68
C LEU A 255 12.28 -3.78 22.33
N ASP A 256 11.50 -4.66 21.72
CA ASP A 256 10.17 -5.09 22.19
C ASP A 256 9.96 -6.60 21.90
N PRO A 257 10.59 -7.49 22.69
CA PRO A 257 10.63 -8.93 22.41
C PRO A 257 9.30 -9.66 22.68
N ASP A 258 8.32 -8.99 23.27
CA ASP A 258 7.02 -9.58 23.52
C ASP A 258 6.18 -9.69 22.25
N THR A 259 6.49 -8.91 21.23
CA THR A 259 5.80 -8.86 19.96
C THR A 259 6.71 -9.22 18.78
N LEU A 260 6.16 -9.28 17.56
CA LEU A 260 6.91 -9.32 16.31
C LEU A 260 6.63 -8.02 15.53
N PRO A 261 7.66 -7.24 15.17
CA PRO A 261 7.46 -5.93 14.59
C PRO A 261 7.20 -5.95 13.08
N ASN A 262 6.43 -4.98 12.57
CA ASN A 262 6.49 -4.60 11.18
C ASN A 262 7.89 -4.06 10.84
N THR A 263 8.44 -4.47 9.72
CA THR A 263 9.83 -4.15 9.32
C THR A 263 10.07 -2.66 9.10
N TYR A 264 9.04 -1.89 8.77
CA TYR A 264 9.16 -0.44 8.54
C TYR A 264 9.33 0.35 9.84
N LEU A 265 9.10 -0.26 11.01
CA LEU A 265 9.46 0.35 12.28
C LEU A 265 10.95 0.72 12.37
N LYS A 266 11.82 0.10 11.56
CA LYS A 266 13.24 0.48 11.48
C LYS A 266 13.43 1.96 11.12
N TYR A 267 12.60 2.53 10.26
CA TYR A 267 12.70 3.93 9.83
C TYR A 267 12.44 4.90 10.98
N TYR A 268 11.59 4.52 11.92
CA TYR A 268 11.21 5.33 13.07
C TYR A 268 12.06 5.08 14.31
N LEU A 269 12.58 3.87 14.49
CA LEU A 269 13.33 3.47 15.68
C LEU A 269 14.85 3.55 15.49
N TYR A 270 15.32 3.43 14.27
CA TYR A 270 16.75 3.47 13.91
C TYR A 270 16.99 4.43 12.70
N PRO A 271 16.50 5.70 12.77
CA PRO A 271 16.66 6.65 11.67
C PRO A 271 18.12 6.96 11.35
N ASP A 272 18.99 7.00 12.35
CA ASP A 272 20.43 7.18 12.22
C ASP A 272 21.08 6.06 11.39
N TYR A 273 20.73 4.80 11.68
CA TYR A 273 21.18 3.66 10.89
C TYR A 273 20.72 3.77 9.44
N VAL A 274 19.45 4.09 9.24
CA VAL A 274 18.88 4.19 7.88
C VAL A 274 19.60 5.27 7.08
N VAL A 275 19.80 6.45 7.65
CA VAL A 275 20.51 7.56 6.98
C VAL A 275 21.95 7.16 6.65
N ALA A 276 22.67 6.56 7.61
CA ALA A 276 24.06 6.15 7.42
C ALA A 276 24.27 5.09 6.32
N HIS A 277 23.21 4.28 6.05
CA HIS A 277 23.24 3.20 5.04
C HIS A 277 22.46 3.55 3.76
N SER A 278 21.97 4.79 3.63
CA SER A 278 21.31 5.28 2.43
C SER A 278 22.30 5.98 1.49
N ASN A 279 22.16 5.76 0.20
CA ASN A 279 22.91 6.52 -0.80
C ASN A 279 22.04 7.68 -1.32
N PRO A 280 22.37 8.95 -1.01
CA PRO A 280 21.57 10.09 -1.44
C PRO A 280 21.59 10.32 -2.96
N GLU A 281 22.57 9.78 -3.67
CA GLU A 281 22.66 9.90 -5.14
C GLU A 281 21.89 8.78 -5.86
N HIS A 282 21.71 7.62 -5.21
CA HIS A 282 21.02 6.47 -5.78
C HIS A 282 20.13 5.80 -4.72
N THR A 283 18.88 6.24 -4.68
CA THR A 283 17.89 5.78 -3.71
C THR A 283 17.07 4.60 -4.25
N ARG A 284 16.15 4.10 -3.43
CA ARG A 284 15.21 3.06 -3.83
C ARG A 284 14.37 3.46 -5.06
N ALA A 285 14.05 4.73 -5.23
CA ALA A 285 13.35 5.23 -6.41
C ALA A 285 14.16 4.96 -7.69
N ASN A 286 15.47 5.17 -7.64
CA ASN A 286 16.37 4.89 -8.78
C ASN A 286 16.39 3.38 -9.08
N GLU A 287 16.54 2.51 -8.08
CA GLU A 287 16.47 1.05 -8.27
C GLU A 287 15.19 0.63 -9.00
N VAL A 288 14.02 1.18 -8.59
CA VAL A 288 12.73 0.83 -9.20
C VAL A 288 12.63 1.33 -10.64
N MET A 289 13.11 2.55 -10.94
CA MET A 289 13.11 3.09 -12.32
C MET A 289 14.02 2.27 -13.25
N GLU A 290 15.22 1.94 -12.78
CA GLU A 290 16.22 1.21 -13.58
C GLU A 290 15.85 -0.24 -13.85
N HIS A 291 15.13 -0.88 -12.93
CA HIS A 291 14.77 -2.29 -13.01
C HIS A 291 13.29 -2.49 -13.37
N ARG A 292 12.39 -2.35 -12.42
CA ARG A 292 10.97 -2.70 -12.60
C ARG A 292 10.30 -1.90 -13.72
N GLU A 293 10.46 -0.59 -13.73
CA GLU A 293 9.78 0.24 -14.73
C GLU A 293 10.28 -0.10 -16.14
N LYS A 294 11.58 -0.15 -16.32
CA LYS A 294 12.21 -0.50 -17.61
C LYS A 294 11.80 -1.91 -18.06
N GLN A 295 11.82 -2.88 -17.16
CA GLN A 295 11.50 -4.29 -17.44
C GLN A 295 10.05 -4.44 -17.91
N VAL A 296 9.09 -3.87 -17.18
CA VAL A 296 7.67 -3.95 -17.51
C VAL A 296 7.35 -3.28 -18.85
N PHE A 297 7.88 -2.05 -19.08
CA PHE A 297 7.65 -1.37 -20.35
C PHE A 297 8.33 -2.05 -21.54
N THR A 298 9.50 -2.65 -21.34
CA THR A 298 10.15 -3.45 -22.37
C THR A 298 9.31 -4.68 -22.73
N ALA A 299 8.87 -5.46 -21.73
CA ALA A 299 8.02 -6.63 -21.93
C ALA A 299 6.71 -6.26 -22.65
N CYS A 300 6.04 -5.19 -22.23
CA CYS A 300 4.82 -4.71 -22.89
C CYS A 300 5.07 -4.33 -24.36
N ASN A 301 6.13 -3.61 -24.66
CA ASN A 301 6.49 -3.25 -26.03
C ASN A 301 6.80 -4.48 -26.90
N ASP A 302 7.49 -5.48 -26.35
CA ASP A 302 7.81 -6.71 -27.08
C ASP A 302 6.53 -7.52 -27.40
N ILE A 303 5.60 -7.60 -26.46
CA ILE A 303 4.27 -8.21 -26.68
C ILE A 303 3.52 -7.49 -27.79
N VAL A 304 3.47 -6.16 -27.76
CA VAL A 304 2.76 -5.36 -28.79
C VAL A 304 3.40 -5.53 -30.16
N LYS A 305 4.74 -5.47 -30.26
CA LYS A 305 5.46 -5.65 -31.53
C LYS A 305 5.26 -7.03 -32.13
N ALA A 306 5.27 -8.06 -31.31
CA ALA A 306 5.11 -9.46 -31.77
C ALA A 306 3.64 -9.85 -31.99
N GLY A 307 2.70 -9.12 -31.39
CA GLY A 307 1.28 -9.45 -31.44
C GLY A 307 0.89 -10.71 -30.67
N ASN A 308 1.71 -11.16 -29.72
CA ASN A 308 1.45 -12.31 -28.86
C ASN A 308 2.05 -12.13 -27.45
N SER A 309 1.39 -12.70 -26.43
CA SER A 309 1.77 -12.53 -25.03
C SER A 309 3.04 -13.27 -24.61
N ALA A 310 3.49 -14.25 -25.39
CA ALA A 310 4.70 -15.01 -25.10
C ALA A 310 6.00 -14.25 -25.43
N ALA A 311 5.89 -13.12 -26.15
CA ALA A 311 7.05 -12.33 -26.54
C ALA A 311 7.63 -11.45 -25.40
N GLY A 312 6.88 -11.24 -24.33
CA GLY A 312 7.33 -10.48 -23.17
C GLY A 312 7.08 -11.25 -21.88
N GLU A 313 8.03 -11.20 -20.97
CA GLU A 313 7.91 -11.84 -19.66
C GLU A 313 7.21 -10.88 -18.68
N LEU A 314 5.93 -11.14 -18.44
CA LEU A 314 5.13 -10.45 -17.42
C LEU A 314 4.93 -11.38 -16.25
N GLU A 315 5.33 -10.95 -15.07
CA GLU A 315 5.16 -11.71 -13.84
C GLU A 315 3.79 -11.47 -13.21
N ILE A 316 3.25 -12.52 -12.58
CA ILE A 316 2.08 -12.40 -11.72
C ILE A 316 2.50 -11.67 -10.46
N ASP A 317 1.78 -10.63 -10.15
CA ASP A 317 2.00 -9.91 -8.91
C ASP A 317 1.29 -10.65 -7.75
N GLU A 318 2.06 -11.37 -6.92
CA GLU A 318 1.51 -12.05 -5.74
C GLU A 318 0.80 -11.08 -4.76
N HIS A 319 1.24 -9.83 -4.74
CA HIS A 319 0.58 -8.76 -3.98
C HIS A 319 -0.86 -8.53 -4.47
N ALA A 320 -1.10 -8.68 -5.77
CA ALA A 320 -2.45 -8.56 -6.35
C ALA A 320 -3.41 -9.65 -5.86
N SER A 321 -2.91 -10.78 -5.33
CA SER A 321 -3.78 -11.82 -4.77
C SER A 321 -4.64 -11.30 -3.62
N TYR A 322 -4.13 -10.35 -2.83
CA TYR A 322 -4.85 -9.76 -1.72
C TYR A 322 -6.03 -8.88 -2.17
N ILE A 323 -5.88 -8.17 -3.30
CA ILE A 323 -6.99 -7.43 -3.93
C ILE A 323 -8.11 -8.40 -4.33
N VAL A 324 -7.74 -9.52 -4.94
CA VAL A 324 -8.72 -10.53 -5.40
C VAL A 324 -9.39 -11.21 -4.21
N ASP A 325 -8.64 -11.52 -3.13
CA ASP A 325 -9.21 -12.05 -1.89
C ASP A 325 -10.26 -11.07 -1.33
N LEU A 326 -9.93 -9.78 -1.26
CA LEU A 326 -10.82 -8.74 -0.76
C LEU A 326 -12.06 -8.56 -1.65
N ALA A 327 -11.86 -8.47 -2.97
CA ALA A 327 -12.96 -8.37 -3.93
C ALA A 327 -13.91 -9.58 -3.82
N THR A 328 -13.36 -10.80 -3.71
CA THR A 328 -14.12 -12.03 -3.54
C THR A 328 -14.91 -12.03 -2.24
N ALA A 329 -14.29 -11.60 -1.14
CA ALA A 329 -14.94 -11.54 0.16
C ALA A 329 -16.16 -10.62 0.15
N ILE A 330 -16.04 -9.45 -0.48
CA ILE A 330 -17.16 -8.51 -0.63
C ILE A 330 -18.21 -9.06 -1.60
N ALA A 331 -17.78 -9.56 -2.78
CA ALA A 331 -18.65 -10.00 -3.84
C ALA A 331 -19.56 -11.18 -3.45
N PHE A 332 -19.04 -12.11 -2.64
CA PHE A 332 -19.70 -13.35 -2.27
C PHE A 332 -20.00 -13.49 -0.77
N ASN A 333 -19.79 -12.42 0.02
CA ASN A 333 -20.07 -12.38 1.45
C ASN A 333 -19.40 -13.54 2.22
N THR A 334 -18.11 -13.80 1.96
CA THR A 334 -17.45 -15.01 2.50
C THR A 334 -17.06 -14.90 3.96
N GLN A 335 -17.16 -13.72 4.58
CA GLN A 335 -16.72 -13.44 5.95
C GLN A 335 -15.23 -13.79 6.16
N GLU A 336 -14.41 -13.44 5.17
CA GLU A 336 -12.96 -13.66 5.19
C GLU A 336 -12.30 -12.78 6.25
N ARG A 337 -11.34 -13.36 7.00
CA ARG A 337 -10.53 -12.59 7.95
C ARG A 337 -9.35 -11.96 7.23
N MET A 338 -9.31 -10.62 7.21
CA MET A 338 -8.29 -9.84 6.49
C MET A 338 -7.74 -8.70 7.36
N LEU A 339 -6.49 -8.30 7.13
CA LEU A 339 -5.90 -7.08 7.70
C LEU A 339 -6.29 -5.89 6.84
N LEU A 340 -6.96 -4.90 7.42
CA LEU A 340 -7.42 -3.72 6.70
C LEU A 340 -7.17 -2.45 7.50
N ILE A 341 -7.04 -1.33 6.79
CA ILE A 341 -6.93 -0.01 7.37
C ILE A 341 -8.34 0.53 7.55
N VAL A 342 -8.79 0.59 8.81
CA VAL A 342 -10.17 0.95 9.19
C VAL A 342 -10.18 1.92 10.38
N PRO A 343 -11.26 2.69 10.59
CA PRO A 343 -11.41 3.46 11.83
C PRO A 343 -11.39 2.54 13.05
N ASN A 344 -10.68 2.93 14.10
CA ASN A 344 -10.55 2.13 15.33
C ASN A 344 -11.89 1.79 15.98
N ARG A 345 -12.79 2.75 16.11
CA ARG A 345 -14.16 2.57 16.67
C ARG A 345 -14.22 1.71 17.92
N GLY A 346 -13.15 1.72 18.75
CA GLY A 346 -13.07 0.95 19.99
C GLY A 346 -12.48 -0.45 19.86
N ALA A 347 -12.04 -0.89 18.70
CA ALA A 347 -11.32 -2.17 18.54
C ALA A 347 -10.04 -2.20 19.40
N ILE A 348 -9.39 -1.04 19.59
CA ILE A 348 -8.33 -0.78 20.57
C ILE A 348 -8.89 0.20 21.60
N PRO A 349 -9.38 -0.26 22.77
CA PRO A 349 -10.14 0.57 23.72
C PRO A 349 -9.36 1.74 24.33
N ASN A 350 -8.04 1.61 24.48
CA ASN A 350 -7.17 2.65 25.02
C ASN A 350 -6.49 3.51 23.94
N PHE A 351 -7.09 3.58 22.75
CA PHE A 351 -6.57 4.37 21.63
C PHE A 351 -7.66 5.26 21.02
N ASP A 352 -7.27 6.29 20.29
CA ASP A 352 -8.17 7.24 19.63
C ASP A 352 -9.21 6.49 18.76
N PRO A 353 -10.52 6.63 19.04
CA PRO A 353 -11.58 5.91 18.31
C PRO A 353 -11.70 6.33 16.84
N GLU A 354 -11.20 7.50 16.47
CA GLU A 354 -11.22 8.02 15.10
C GLU A 354 -9.91 7.78 14.33
N ALA A 355 -8.89 7.21 14.98
CA ALA A 355 -7.65 6.88 14.28
C ALA A 355 -7.90 5.80 13.22
N MET A 356 -7.27 5.96 12.05
CA MET A 356 -7.20 4.86 11.08
C MET A 356 -6.17 3.86 11.56
N VAL A 357 -6.60 2.64 11.84
CA VAL A 357 -5.75 1.55 12.35
C VAL A 357 -5.73 0.38 11.38
N GLU A 358 -4.61 -0.33 11.31
CA GLU A 358 -4.48 -1.57 10.53
C GLU A 358 -4.64 -2.76 11.47
N ILE A 359 -5.79 -3.43 11.36
CA ILE A 359 -6.21 -4.50 12.26
C ILE A 359 -6.97 -5.60 11.51
N PRO A 360 -7.08 -6.82 12.08
CA PRO A 360 -7.93 -7.87 11.52
C PRO A 360 -9.40 -7.45 11.49
N CYS A 361 -10.05 -7.70 10.35
CA CYS A 361 -11.47 -7.51 10.12
C CYS A 361 -12.10 -8.79 9.56
N LEU A 362 -13.38 -9.00 9.80
CA LEU A 362 -14.19 -9.90 8.99
C LEU A 362 -14.78 -9.13 7.83
N VAL A 363 -14.62 -9.65 6.62
CA VAL A 363 -15.03 -8.95 5.39
C VAL A 363 -16.15 -9.68 4.70
N GLY A 364 -17.25 -9.00 4.53
CA GLY A 364 -18.42 -9.47 3.78
C GLY A 364 -18.95 -8.40 2.84
N SER A 365 -20.15 -8.62 2.30
CA SER A 365 -20.79 -7.72 1.33
C SER A 365 -21.09 -6.31 1.87
N SER A 366 -21.20 -6.17 3.19
CA SER A 366 -21.39 -4.89 3.89
C SER A 366 -20.09 -4.14 4.15
N GLY A 367 -18.95 -4.71 3.77
CA GLY A 367 -17.61 -4.20 4.06
C GLY A 367 -16.96 -4.85 5.28
N PRO A 368 -15.96 -4.21 5.89
CA PRO A 368 -15.19 -4.75 6.99
C PRO A 368 -15.88 -4.56 8.34
N GLU A 369 -15.85 -5.60 9.17
CA GLU A 369 -16.20 -5.57 10.58
C GLU A 369 -14.91 -5.73 11.40
N PRO A 370 -14.43 -4.67 12.07
CA PRO A 370 -13.21 -4.72 12.88
C PRO A 370 -13.33 -5.75 14.01
N LEU A 371 -12.30 -6.57 14.19
CA LEU A 371 -12.22 -7.48 15.32
C LEU A 371 -11.63 -6.76 16.53
N LEU A 372 -12.11 -7.11 17.72
CA LEU A 372 -11.57 -6.59 18.97
C LEU A 372 -10.10 -7.00 19.12
N VAL A 373 -9.23 -6.00 19.28
CA VAL A 373 -7.81 -6.16 19.54
C VAL A 373 -7.53 -6.26 21.04
N GLY A 374 -8.20 -5.42 21.84
CA GLY A 374 -7.94 -5.19 23.24
C GLY A 374 -7.00 -3.99 23.47
N SER A 375 -6.68 -3.72 24.73
CA SER A 375 -5.77 -2.63 25.09
C SER A 375 -4.34 -2.94 24.69
N ILE A 376 -3.67 -1.93 24.14
CA ILE A 376 -2.28 -2.00 23.70
C ILE A 376 -1.32 -1.46 24.79
N PRO A 377 -0.06 -1.94 24.85
CA PRO A 377 0.94 -1.45 25.80
C PRO A 377 1.30 0.02 25.59
N LEU A 378 1.80 0.65 26.65
CA LEU A 378 2.10 2.10 26.68
C LEU A 378 3.12 2.52 25.61
N PHE A 379 4.14 1.71 25.35
CA PHE A 379 5.17 2.02 24.34
C PHE A 379 4.54 2.14 22.95
N GLN A 380 3.78 1.14 22.52
CA GLN A 380 3.10 1.13 21.23
C GLN A 380 2.04 2.23 21.15
N GLN A 381 1.28 2.45 22.24
CA GLN A 381 0.29 3.52 22.30
C GLN A 381 0.93 4.89 22.07
N GLY A 382 2.06 5.18 22.72
CA GLY A 382 2.81 6.43 22.55
C GLY A 382 3.33 6.62 21.14
N MET A 383 3.91 5.56 20.58
CA MET A 383 4.43 5.56 19.21
C MET A 383 3.32 5.77 18.16
N MET A 384 2.23 5.00 18.25
CA MET A 384 1.09 5.11 17.35
C MET A 384 0.40 6.46 17.49
N GLY A 385 0.23 6.98 18.71
CA GLY A 385 -0.41 8.28 18.96
C GLY A 385 0.34 9.44 18.30
N GLN A 386 1.68 9.42 18.38
CA GLN A 386 2.51 10.40 17.68
C GLN A 386 2.33 10.32 16.16
N GLN A 387 2.36 9.12 15.58
CA GLN A 387 2.21 8.93 14.14
C GLN A 387 0.80 9.30 13.64
N VAL A 388 -0.26 8.96 14.36
CA VAL A 388 -1.65 9.37 14.04
C VAL A 388 -1.77 10.90 14.02
N ALA A 389 -1.13 11.58 14.98
CA ALA A 389 -1.13 13.05 14.99
C ALA A 389 -0.44 13.64 13.74
N VAL A 390 0.66 13.02 13.27
CA VAL A 390 1.29 13.40 11.99
C VAL A 390 0.32 13.26 10.83
N GLU A 391 -0.33 12.09 10.70
CA GLU A 391 -1.26 11.81 9.60
C GLU A 391 -2.45 12.77 9.57
N LYS A 392 -3.04 13.04 10.74
CA LYS A 392 -4.14 14.02 10.88
C LYS A 392 -3.70 15.44 10.52
N LEU A 393 -2.52 15.87 10.98
CA LEU A 393 -1.97 17.20 10.66
C LEU A 393 -1.69 17.36 9.16
N VAL A 394 -1.25 16.31 8.47
CA VAL A 394 -1.07 16.35 7.01
C VAL A 394 -2.39 16.57 6.30
N VAL A 395 -3.45 15.86 6.70
CA VAL A 395 -4.78 16.04 6.10
C VAL A 395 -5.34 17.43 6.43
N GLU A 396 -5.14 17.93 7.64
CA GLU A 396 -5.53 19.31 8.01
C GLU A 396 -4.76 20.35 7.21
N ALA A 397 -3.44 20.17 7.04
CA ALA A 397 -2.62 21.05 6.22
C ALA A 397 -3.11 21.11 4.77
N TRP A 398 -3.49 19.97 4.22
CA TRP A 398 -4.03 19.87 2.86
C TRP A 398 -5.39 20.60 2.73
N VAL A 399 -6.30 20.39 3.69
CA VAL A 399 -7.64 20.98 3.68
C VAL A 399 -7.61 22.51 3.90
N GLU A 400 -6.77 22.95 4.82
CA GLU A 400 -6.69 24.37 5.22
C GLU A 400 -5.63 25.15 4.44
N HIS A 401 -4.88 24.49 3.57
CA HIS A 401 -3.73 25.04 2.85
C HIS A 401 -2.69 25.65 3.82
N SER A 402 -2.46 24.97 4.96
CA SER A 402 -1.69 25.52 6.07
C SER A 402 -0.23 25.07 6.07
N TYR A 403 0.68 26.01 5.82
CA TYR A 403 2.12 25.84 6.01
C TYR A 403 2.44 25.41 7.45
N GLN A 404 1.83 26.09 8.43
CA GLN A 404 2.11 25.82 9.84
C GLN A 404 1.77 24.39 10.25
N LYS A 405 0.62 23.87 9.83
CA LYS A 405 0.20 22.50 10.14
C LYS A 405 1.13 21.47 9.49
N LEU A 406 1.57 21.72 8.26
CA LEU A 406 2.51 20.82 7.59
C LEU A 406 3.89 20.86 8.26
N TRP A 407 4.36 22.02 8.70
CA TRP A 407 5.57 22.15 9.50
C TRP A 407 5.45 21.41 10.83
N GLN A 408 4.31 21.51 11.52
CA GLN A 408 4.03 20.76 12.74
C GLN A 408 4.05 19.23 12.48
N ALA A 409 3.44 18.77 11.39
CA ALA A 409 3.44 17.37 11.01
C ALA A 409 4.87 16.83 10.80
N ILE A 410 5.69 17.54 10.03
CA ILE A 410 7.09 17.15 9.79
C ILE A 410 7.90 17.20 11.10
N THR A 411 7.69 18.22 11.93
CA THR A 411 8.38 18.35 13.23
C THR A 411 8.02 17.21 14.18
N LEU A 412 6.76 16.78 14.15
CA LEU A 412 6.29 15.69 15.02
C LEU A 412 6.71 14.32 14.51
N SER A 413 7.10 14.19 13.25
CA SER A 413 7.58 12.91 12.72
C SER A 413 8.81 12.43 13.49
N LYS A 414 8.75 11.19 13.99
CA LYS A 414 9.85 10.61 14.78
C LYS A 414 11.19 10.50 14.03
N THR A 415 11.16 10.62 12.71
CA THR A 415 12.36 10.60 11.87
C THR A 415 13.12 11.93 11.82
N VAL A 416 12.51 13.01 12.33
CA VAL A 416 13.02 14.38 12.23
C VAL A 416 13.55 14.86 13.58
N PRO A 417 14.81 15.36 13.67
CA PRO A 417 15.44 15.66 14.95
C PRO A 417 15.01 17.00 15.58
N SER A 418 14.53 17.95 14.78
CA SER A 418 14.17 19.29 15.29
C SER A 418 13.24 20.07 14.35
N ALA A 419 12.56 21.07 14.90
CA ALA A 419 11.68 21.97 14.15
C ALA A 419 12.43 22.82 13.09
N SER A 420 13.71 23.14 13.33
CA SER A 420 14.54 23.86 12.35
C SER A 420 14.87 22.99 11.14
N VAL A 421 15.22 21.73 11.35
CA VAL A 421 15.45 20.75 10.27
C VAL A 421 14.13 20.49 9.52
N ALA A 422 13.03 20.31 10.25
CA ALA A 422 11.69 20.16 9.67
C ALA A 422 11.34 21.32 8.74
N LYS A 423 11.65 22.58 9.16
CA LYS A 423 11.39 23.78 8.35
C LYS A 423 12.20 23.75 7.05
N SER A 424 13.49 23.48 7.12
CA SER A 424 14.35 23.43 5.93
C SER A 424 13.89 22.37 4.93
N ILE A 425 13.51 21.19 5.42
CA ILE A 425 12.93 20.13 4.59
C ILE A 425 11.61 20.57 3.95
N LEU A 426 10.73 21.21 4.71
CA LEU A 426 9.44 21.69 4.21
C LEU A 426 9.61 22.71 3.09
N ASP A 427 10.52 23.69 3.26
CA ASP A 427 10.77 24.73 2.26
C ASP A 427 11.25 24.09 0.93
N ASP A 428 12.15 23.10 0.98
CA ASP A 428 12.61 22.36 -0.21
C ASP A 428 11.49 21.50 -0.82
N LEU A 429 10.67 20.87 0.00
CA LEU A 429 9.54 20.07 -0.47
C LEU A 429 8.45 20.93 -1.14
N ILE A 430 8.17 22.12 -0.63
CA ILE A 430 7.22 23.08 -1.24
C ILE A 430 7.73 23.44 -2.64
N GLU A 431 9.02 23.80 -2.78
CA GLU A 431 9.60 24.14 -4.07
C GLU A 431 9.44 23.01 -5.08
N ALA A 432 9.77 21.77 -4.66
CA ALA A 432 9.68 20.58 -5.52
C ALA A 432 8.24 20.21 -5.90
N ASN A 433 7.26 20.55 -5.07
CA ASN A 433 5.86 20.13 -5.24
C ASN A 433 4.92 21.24 -5.74
N LYS A 434 5.41 22.37 -6.20
CA LYS A 434 4.59 23.51 -6.66
C LYS A 434 3.51 23.15 -7.68
N ALA A 435 3.75 22.14 -8.51
CA ALA A 435 2.81 21.69 -9.52
C ALA A 435 1.72 20.74 -8.99
N TYR A 436 1.86 20.27 -7.74
CA TYR A 436 1.03 19.18 -7.21
C TYR A 436 0.32 19.53 -5.90
N TRP A 437 0.91 20.36 -5.07
CA TRP A 437 0.34 20.75 -3.79
C TRP A 437 -0.54 21.97 -3.93
N PRO A 438 -1.56 22.14 -3.07
CA PRO A 438 -2.21 23.42 -2.93
C PRO A 438 -1.19 24.47 -2.45
N GLU A 439 -1.39 25.73 -2.83
CA GLU A 439 -0.57 26.82 -2.32
C GLU A 439 -0.77 26.94 -0.80
N LEU A 440 0.31 26.76 -0.05
CA LEU A 440 0.28 26.83 1.42
C LEU A 440 0.45 28.27 1.89
N LYS A 441 -0.30 28.63 2.94
CA LYS A 441 -0.34 29.98 3.55
C LYS A 441 0.12 29.93 5.00
#